data_1aa5ffdb3a4bf5c91053ff55c8ef38a0
#
_entry.id   1aa5ffdb3a4bf5c91053ff55c8ef38a0
#
_cell.length_a   1.000
_cell.length_b   1.000
_cell.length_c   1.000
_cell.angle_alpha   90.00
_cell.angle_beta   90.00
_cell.angle_gamma   90.00
#
_symmetry.space_group_name_H-M   'P 1'
#
loop_
_entity.id
_entity.type
_entity.pdbx_description
1 polymer ?
#
loop_
_entity_poly.entity_id
_entity_poly.type
_entity_poly.pdbx_seq_one_letter_code
_entity_poly.pdbx_strand_id
1 'polypeptide(L)'
;MCLLWVIPIDGFSVESSQLMPLNRYFPQSWGTKDGLPHNSIHALAQTSNGYLWAGTWEGVARFNGQQFTVFTRGAQTGLPDSGIRSLYYNKPRDELLVAGNRGGVTSLIAEQWHAQAPLSSMVNHAFRDSNNVLWFALEDTGIAMRTPDGTQKEYIVNSSAYRIIEDGFGVIWFATNQGLFKYINDKFQLAVPDHNILSGPSFTLALDSKKRVLVGTEHGVWQQRNGTFALLHSS
;
A
#
# COMPACT_ATOMS: atom_id res chain seq x y z
N MET A 1 -5.88 -1.55 -20.68
CA MET A 1 -4.73 -2.41 -21.07
C MET A 1 -3.67 -2.22 -20.01
N CYS A 2 -3.53 -3.18 -19.10
CA CYS A 2 -2.57 -3.07 -18.00
C CYS A 2 -1.27 -3.77 -18.42
N LEU A 3 -0.17 -3.03 -18.42
CA LEU A 3 1.17 -3.57 -18.68
C LEU A 3 1.78 -4.02 -17.35
N LEU A 4 1.88 -5.32 -17.14
CA LEU A 4 2.60 -5.90 -16.03
C LEU A 4 4.06 -6.14 -16.44
N TRP A 5 4.99 -5.51 -15.73
CA TRP A 5 6.41 -5.76 -15.87
C TRP A 5 6.79 -6.88 -14.89
N VAL A 6 7.30 -8.00 -15.39
CA VAL A 6 7.86 -9.05 -14.53
C VAL A 6 9.26 -8.64 -14.15
N ILE A 7 9.46 -8.28 -12.87
CA ILE A 7 10.77 -8.04 -12.28
C ILE A 7 11.30 -9.37 -11.76
N PRO A 8 12.54 -9.79 -12.06
CA PRO A 8 13.11 -11.03 -11.52
C PRO A 8 13.19 -10.95 -9.98
N ILE A 9 12.82 -12.06 -9.38
CA ILE A 9 12.68 -12.25 -7.94
C ILE A 9 14.03 -12.64 -7.37
N ASP A 10 14.75 -11.65 -6.87
CA ASP A 10 15.71 -11.85 -5.79
C ASP A 10 15.83 -10.52 -5.08
N GLY A 11 15.76 -10.51 -3.74
CA GLY A 11 15.78 -9.31 -2.90
C GLY A 11 17.07 -8.50 -2.96
N PHE A 12 17.64 -8.38 -4.12
CA PHE A 12 18.77 -7.52 -4.43
C PHE A 12 18.23 -6.17 -4.88
N SER A 13 18.72 -5.12 -4.27
CA SER A 13 18.70 -3.79 -4.88
C SER A 13 19.45 -3.91 -6.21
N VAL A 14 18.72 -4.08 -7.31
CA VAL A 14 19.33 -4.08 -8.63
C VAL A 14 19.91 -2.66 -8.82
N GLU A 15 21.22 -2.56 -8.86
CA GLU A 15 21.87 -1.32 -9.30
C GLU A 15 21.29 -0.97 -10.68
N SER A 16 21.00 0.30 -10.91
CA SER A 16 20.39 0.78 -12.17
C SER A 16 21.16 0.34 -13.43
N SER A 17 22.43 -0.02 -13.27
CA SER A 17 23.30 -0.57 -14.32
C SER A 17 22.98 -2.00 -14.73
N GLN A 18 22.17 -2.75 -13.95
CA GLN A 18 21.80 -4.14 -14.25
C GLN A 18 20.42 -4.29 -14.90
N LEU A 19 19.63 -3.23 -14.99
CA LEU A 19 18.37 -3.28 -15.71
C LEU A 19 18.63 -3.34 -17.22
N MET A 20 18.07 -4.35 -17.87
CA MET A 20 18.09 -4.40 -19.34
C MET A 20 17.34 -3.20 -19.91
N PRO A 21 17.77 -2.64 -21.03
CA PRO A 21 17.00 -1.62 -21.76
C PRO A 21 15.57 -2.11 -22.03
N LEU A 22 14.60 -1.21 -21.91
CA LEU A 22 13.16 -1.53 -22.04
C LEU A 22 12.80 -2.26 -23.34
N ASN A 23 13.52 -2.00 -24.42
CA ASN A 23 13.34 -2.64 -25.74
C ASN A 23 13.74 -4.13 -25.77
N ARG A 24 14.34 -4.67 -24.70
CA ARG A 24 14.64 -6.09 -24.56
C ARG A 24 13.59 -6.88 -23.78
N TYR A 25 12.56 -6.21 -23.26
CA TYR A 25 11.43 -6.86 -22.61
C TYR A 25 10.30 -7.10 -23.61
N PHE A 26 9.71 -8.28 -23.57
CA PHE A 26 8.52 -8.59 -24.36
C PHE A 26 7.29 -8.31 -23.48
N PRO A 27 6.46 -7.30 -23.83
CA PRO A 27 5.26 -7.01 -23.06
C PRO A 27 4.23 -8.14 -23.24
N GLN A 28 3.69 -8.62 -22.12
CA GLN A 28 2.51 -9.48 -22.10
C GLN A 28 1.34 -8.70 -21.52
N SER A 29 0.15 -8.91 -22.08
CA SER A 29 -1.08 -8.29 -21.59
C SER A 29 -2.05 -9.37 -21.16
N TRP A 30 -2.66 -9.17 -20.00
CA TRP A 30 -3.72 -10.02 -19.50
C TRP A 30 -4.98 -9.20 -19.25
N GLY A 31 -6.12 -9.81 -19.44
CA GLY A 31 -7.41 -9.19 -19.23
C GLY A 31 -8.45 -10.22 -18.72
N THR A 32 -9.70 -9.83 -18.76
CA THR A 32 -10.81 -10.72 -18.36
C THR A 32 -10.89 -11.99 -19.19
N LYS A 33 -10.41 -11.98 -20.43
CA LYS A 33 -10.31 -13.15 -21.29
C LYS A 33 -9.28 -14.17 -20.80
N ASP A 34 -8.31 -13.72 -20.02
CA ASP A 34 -7.21 -14.52 -19.50
C ASP A 34 -7.43 -14.93 -18.04
N GLY A 35 -8.61 -14.60 -17.48
CA GLY A 35 -9.01 -14.99 -16.13
C GLY A 35 -8.90 -13.88 -15.06
N LEU A 36 -8.58 -12.63 -15.42
CA LEU A 36 -8.73 -11.52 -14.51
C LEU A 36 -10.22 -11.26 -14.23
N PRO A 37 -10.62 -10.98 -12.96
CA PRO A 37 -12.01 -10.69 -12.66
C PRO A 37 -12.51 -9.37 -13.27
N HIS A 38 -11.61 -8.39 -13.41
CA HIS A 38 -11.91 -7.09 -14.05
C HIS A 38 -10.63 -6.48 -14.64
N ASN A 39 -10.77 -5.69 -15.72
CA ASN A 39 -9.61 -5.07 -16.40
C ASN A 39 -9.03 -3.86 -15.67
N SER A 40 -9.76 -3.25 -14.73
CA SER A 40 -9.22 -2.17 -13.91
C SER A 40 -8.53 -2.72 -12.67
N ILE A 41 -7.22 -2.56 -12.62
CA ILE A 41 -6.39 -2.98 -11.49
C ILE A 41 -6.05 -1.75 -10.66
N HIS A 42 -6.35 -1.80 -9.36
CA HIS A 42 -6.13 -0.70 -8.42
C HIS A 42 -4.92 -0.94 -7.52
N ALA A 43 -4.57 -2.19 -7.29
CA ALA A 43 -3.47 -2.54 -6.41
C ALA A 43 -2.74 -3.79 -6.91
N LEU A 44 -1.43 -3.82 -6.69
CA LEU A 44 -0.56 -4.97 -6.97
C LEU A 44 0.28 -5.27 -5.74
N ALA A 45 0.49 -6.55 -5.48
CA ALA A 45 1.43 -7.03 -4.48
C ALA A 45 2.10 -8.31 -4.97
N GLN A 46 3.29 -8.61 -4.46
CA GLN A 46 3.97 -9.87 -4.68
C GLN A 46 4.29 -10.50 -3.34
N THR A 47 3.95 -11.78 -3.19
CA THR A 47 4.23 -12.57 -1.99
C THR A 47 5.56 -13.31 -2.11
N SER A 48 6.14 -13.76 -0.97
CA SER A 48 7.46 -14.44 -0.93
C SER A 48 7.52 -15.70 -1.77
N ASN A 49 6.40 -16.37 -1.97
CA ASN A 49 6.29 -17.56 -2.84
C ASN A 49 6.21 -17.24 -4.34
N GLY A 50 6.38 -15.95 -4.70
CA GLY A 50 6.46 -15.50 -6.09
C GLY A 50 5.11 -15.18 -6.75
N TYR A 51 3.99 -15.44 -6.11
CA TYR A 51 2.68 -15.06 -6.67
C TYR A 51 2.53 -13.56 -6.80
N LEU A 52 1.98 -13.10 -7.93
CA LEU A 52 1.49 -11.75 -8.11
C LEU A 52 0.01 -11.69 -7.75
N TRP A 53 -0.35 -10.66 -7.00
CA TRP A 53 -1.71 -10.40 -6.57
C TRP A 53 -2.20 -9.08 -7.19
N ALA A 54 -3.39 -9.11 -7.79
CA ALA A 54 -4.03 -7.97 -8.41
C ALA A 54 -5.38 -7.71 -7.75
N GLY A 55 -5.52 -6.54 -7.16
CA GLY A 55 -6.79 -6.04 -6.63
C GLY A 55 -7.57 -5.32 -7.73
N THR A 56 -8.81 -5.75 -7.96
CA THR A 56 -9.68 -5.22 -9.02
C THR A 56 -11.03 -4.75 -8.47
N TRP A 57 -11.93 -4.26 -9.33
CA TRP A 57 -13.31 -3.93 -8.94
C TRP A 57 -14.17 -5.15 -8.60
N GLU A 58 -13.80 -6.35 -9.06
CA GLU A 58 -14.62 -7.57 -8.91
C GLU A 58 -13.90 -8.68 -8.16
N GLY A 59 -12.91 -8.35 -7.35
CA GLY A 59 -12.18 -9.29 -6.51
C GLY A 59 -10.68 -9.16 -6.57
N VAL A 60 -10.02 -10.13 -5.96
CA VAL A 60 -8.57 -10.30 -5.96
C VAL A 60 -8.20 -11.45 -6.90
N ALA A 61 -7.25 -11.24 -7.77
CA ALA A 61 -6.66 -12.28 -8.60
C ALA A 61 -5.24 -12.61 -8.13
N ARG A 62 -4.93 -13.89 -7.99
CA ARG A 62 -3.58 -14.41 -7.74
C ARG A 62 -3.05 -15.05 -9.00
N PHE A 63 -1.90 -14.60 -9.48
CA PHE A 63 -1.24 -15.10 -10.69
C PHE A 63 0.00 -15.91 -10.35
N ASN A 64 0.10 -17.10 -10.91
CA ASN A 64 1.23 -18.02 -10.67
C ASN A 64 2.29 -18.03 -11.79
N GLY A 65 2.20 -17.09 -12.73
CA GLY A 65 3.04 -17.05 -13.94
C GLY A 65 2.35 -17.63 -15.18
N GLN A 66 1.26 -18.38 -15.02
CA GLN A 66 0.54 -19.02 -16.13
C GLN A 66 -0.97 -18.70 -16.11
N GLN A 67 -1.61 -18.76 -14.95
CA GLN A 67 -3.05 -18.61 -14.80
C GLN A 67 -3.42 -17.82 -13.55
N PHE A 68 -4.63 -17.27 -13.57
CA PHE A 68 -5.22 -16.56 -12.45
C PHE A 68 -6.09 -17.48 -11.60
N THR A 69 -5.98 -17.36 -10.28
CA THR A 69 -6.96 -17.83 -9.31
C THR A 69 -7.70 -16.63 -8.76
N VAL A 70 -9.02 -16.61 -8.86
CA VAL A 70 -9.86 -15.48 -8.47
C VAL A 70 -10.49 -15.72 -7.11
N PHE A 71 -10.44 -14.70 -6.24
CA PHE A 71 -11.08 -14.65 -4.94
C PHE A 71 -12.10 -13.52 -4.96
N THR A 72 -13.36 -13.86 -4.74
CA THR A 72 -14.48 -12.91 -4.71
C THR A 72 -15.05 -12.78 -3.31
N ARG A 73 -15.91 -11.78 -3.10
CA ARG A 73 -16.62 -11.60 -1.85
C ARG A 73 -17.41 -12.86 -1.49
N GLY A 74 -17.29 -13.31 -0.24
CA GLY A 74 -18.01 -14.47 0.26
C GLY A 74 -17.50 -14.97 1.61
N ALA A 75 -18.25 -15.88 2.20
CA ALA A 75 -17.94 -16.43 3.53
C ALA A 75 -16.60 -17.20 3.55
N GLN A 76 -16.20 -17.78 2.43
CA GLN A 76 -14.94 -18.55 2.34
C GLN A 76 -13.70 -17.67 2.30
N THR A 77 -13.81 -16.48 1.73
CA THR A 77 -12.68 -15.54 1.59
C THR A 77 -12.67 -14.48 2.68
N GLY A 78 -13.80 -14.23 3.35
CA GLY A 78 -13.95 -13.12 4.26
C GLY A 78 -13.69 -11.75 3.62
N LEU A 79 -13.61 -11.69 2.27
CA LEU A 79 -13.47 -10.42 1.57
C LEU A 79 -14.72 -9.57 1.81
N PRO A 80 -14.55 -8.36 2.35
CA PRO A 80 -15.68 -7.53 2.77
C PRO A 80 -16.42 -6.93 1.58
N ASP A 81 -15.73 -6.78 0.46
CA ASP A 81 -16.23 -6.16 -0.76
C ASP A 81 -15.66 -6.86 -2.00
N SER A 82 -16.30 -6.66 -3.14
CA SER A 82 -15.77 -7.06 -4.43
C SER A 82 -14.72 -6.07 -4.93
N GLY A 83 -14.93 -4.77 -4.72
CA GLY A 83 -13.98 -3.73 -5.11
C GLY A 83 -12.78 -3.65 -4.16
N ILE A 84 -11.60 -4.00 -4.66
CA ILE A 84 -10.35 -3.99 -3.89
C ILE A 84 -9.60 -2.69 -4.18
N ARG A 85 -9.28 -1.96 -3.14
CA ARG A 85 -8.61 -0.67 -3.20
C ARG A 85 -7.10 -0.78 -2.95
N SER A 86 -6.69 -1.64 -2.03
CA SER A 86 -5.29 -1.76 -1.62
C SER A 86 -4.91 -3.20 -1.34
N LEU A 87 -3.68 -3.51 -1.69
CA LEU A 87 -2.97 -4.73 -1.32
C LEU A 87 -1.65 -4.33 -0.65
N TYR A 88 -1.35 -4.91 0.49
CA TYR A 88 -0.08 -4.73 1.18
C TYR A 88 0.43 -6.07 1.68
N TYR A 89 1.64 -6.45 1.26
CA TYR A 89 2.30 -7.66 1.73
C TYR A 89 3.32 -7.35 2.82
N ASN A 90 3.04 -7.85 4.02
CA ASN A 90 3.95 -7.82 5.16
C ASN A 90 4.86 -9.05 5.10
N LYS A 91 6.06 -8.89 4.53
CA LYS A 91 7.02 -9.99 4.32
C LYS A 91 7.44 -10.69 5.61
N PRO A 92 7.75 -10.00 6.74
CA PRO A 92 8.11 -10.65 8.01
C PRO A 92 7.06 -11.60 8.57
N ARG A 93 5.78 -11.37 8.25
CA ARG A 93 4.65 -12.19 8.75
C ARG A 93 4.06 -13.11 7.70
N ASP A 94 4.53 -13.04 6.48
CA ASP A 94 3.92 -13.70 5.32
C ASP A 94 2.41 -13.42 5.24
N GLU A 95 2.04 -12.14 5.44
CA GLU A 95 0.65 -11.69 5.53
C GLU A 95 0.32 -10.75 4.37
N LEU A 96 -0.72 -11.06 3.61
CA LEU A 96 -1.27 -10.16 2.60
C LEU A 96 -2.52 -9.46 3.18
N LEU A 97 -2.45 -8.14 3.36
CA LEU A 97 -3.60 -7.31 3.71
C LEU A 97 -4.34 -6.88 2.46
N VAL A 98 -5.63 -7.08 2.45
CA VAL A 98 -6.54 -6.73 1.36
C VAL A 98 -7.59 -5.76 1.88
N ALA A 99 -7.63 -4.56 1.35
CA ALA A 99 -8.59 -3.52 1.74
C ALA A 99 -9.62 -3.29 0.63
N GLY A 100 -10.88 -3.26 1.01
CA GLY A 100 -12.02 -3.05 0.12
C GLY A 100 -12.61 -1.64 0.20
N ASN A 101 -13.47 -1.33 -0.78
CA ASN A 101 -14.09 0.00 -0.92
C ASN A 101 -15.11 0.36 0.18
N ARG A 102 -15.57 -0.60 1.00
CA ARG A 102 -16.61 -0.39 2.01
C ARG A 102 -16.12 -0.50 3.46
N GLY A 103 -14.86 -0.13 3.70
CA GLY A 103 -14.30 -0.08 5.05
C GLY A 103 -13.87 -1.42 5.62
N GLY A 104 -13.86 -2.48 4.84
CA GLY A 104 -13.41 -3.78 5.27
C GLY A 104 -11.95 -4.05 4.94
N VAL A 105 -11.30 -4.79 5.82
CA VAL A 105 -9.95 -5.33 5.60
C VAL A 105 -9.95 -6.81 5.93
N THR A 106 -9.25 -7.58 5.11
CA THR A 106 -9.04 -9.02 5.33
C THR A 106 -7.54 -9.30 5.21
N SER A 107 -7.01 -10.16 6.04
CA SER A 107 -5.65 -10.67 5.92
C SER A 107 -5.66 -12.10 5.42
N LEU A 108 -4.70 -12.43 4.56
CA LEU A 108 -4.38 -13.78 4.14
C LEU A 108 -3.07 -14.20 4.80
N ILE A 109 -3.12 -15.24 5.62
CA ILE A 109 -1.97 -15.81 6.33
C ILE A 109 -2.05 -17.32 6.17
N ALA A 110 -0.96 -17.97 5.74
CA ALA A 110 -0.89 -19.43 5.55
C ALA A 110 -2.08 -19.97 4.73
N GLU A 111 -2.43 -19.31 3.63
CA GLU A 111 -3.56 -19.64 2.74
C GLU A 111 -4.94 -19.53 3.41
N GLN A 112 -5.04 -18.94 4.60
CA GLN A 112 -6.31 -18.72 5.31
C GLN A 112 -6.68 -17.24 5.37
N TRP A 113 -7.95 -16.96 5.11
CA TRP A 113 -8.50 -15.62 5.12
C TRP A 113 -9.05 -15.26 6.52
N HIS A 114 -8.65 -14.11 7.05
CA HIS A 114 -9.05 -13.61 8.35
C HIS A 114 -9.65 -12.21 8.20
N ALA A 115 -10.97 -12.11 8.28
CA ALA A 115 -11.65 -10.83 8.25
C ALA A 115 -11.31 -10.00 9.49
N GLN A 116 -10.99 -8.74 9.28
CA GLN A 116 -10.81 -7.77 10.36
C GLN A 116 -12.17 -7.14 10.71
N ALA A 117 -12.29 -6.60 11.93
CA ALA A 117 -13.48 -5.84 12.28
C ALA A 117 -13.65 -4.65 11.32
N PRO A 118 -14.89 -4.33 10.90
CA PRO A 118 -15.13 -3.26 9.95
C PRO A 118 -14.71 -1.90 10.51
N LEU A 119 -14.33 -1.01 9.59
CA LEU A 119 -14.02 0.39 9.85
C LEU A 119 -15.17 1.28 9.40
N SER A 120 -15.23 2.50 9.92
CA SER A 120 -16.30 3.46 9.65
C SER A 120 -16.28 4.04 8.24
N SER A 121 -15.15 3.92 7.53
CA SER A 121 -14.92 4.54 6.23
C SER A 121 -14.18 3.62 5.27
N MET A 122 -14.14 3.99 4.00
CA MET A 122 -13.35 3.33 2.96
C MET A 122 -11.86 3.30 3.32
N VAL A 123 -11.20 2.18 3.08
CA VAL A 123 -9.77 2.00 3.39
C VAL A 123 -8.93 2.17 2.13
N ASN A 124 -8.20 3.26 2.05
CA ASN A 124 -7.28 3.52 0.95
C ASN A 124 -5.98 2.70 1.05
N HIS A 125 -5.53 2.45 2.28
CA HIS A 125 -4.36 1.61 2.53
C HIS A 125 -4.45 0.97 3.91
N ALA A 126 -4.15 -0.32 4.01
CA ALA A 126 -3.94 -1.04 5.26
C ALA A 126 -2.46 -1.42 5.37
N PHE A 127 -1.88 -1.23 6.53
CA PHE A 127 -0.46 -1.44 6.80
C PHE A 127 -0.25 -2.04 8.19
N ARG A 128 0.69 -2.98 8.32
CA ARG A 128 1.10 -3.51 9.62
C ARG A 128 2.54 -3.12 9.88
N ASP A 129 2.77 -2.43 11.00
CA ASP A 129 4.10 -1.99 11.40
C ASP A 129 4.92 -3.09 12.09
N SER A 130 6.18 -2.77 12.42
CA SER A 130 7.11 -3.66 13.09
C SER A 130 6.69 -4.03 14.52
N ASN A 131 5.85 -3.23 15.16
CA ASN A 131 5.26 -3.47 16.47
C ASN A 131 3.94 -4.27 16.40
N ASN A 132 3.60 -4.78 15.22
CA ASN A 132 2.37 -5.55 14.98
C ASN A 132 1.07 -4.74 15.11
N VAL A 133 1.15 -3.42 15.05
CA VAL A 133 -0.01 -2.53 15.01
C VAL A 133 -0.54 -2.47 13.57
N LEU A 134 -1.85 -2.62 13.40
CA LEU A 134 -2.53 -2.38 12.13
C LEU A 134 -2.89 -0.90 12.02
N TRP A 135 -2.47 -0.29 10.92
CA TRP A 135 -2.77 1.08 10.55
C TRP A 135 -3.66 1.12 9.32
N PHE A 136 -4.60 2.04 9.30
CA PHE A 136 -5.56 2.21 8.21
C PHE A 136 -5.59 3.67 7.77
N ALA A 137 -5.32 3.89 6.50
CA ALA A 137 -5.55 5.18 5.84
C ALA A 137 -6.98 5.19 5.31
N LEU A 138 -7.79 6.09 5.81
CA LEU A 138 -9.22 6.16 5.57
C LEU A 138 -9.58 7.34 4.67
N GLU A 139 -10.61 7.14 3.85
CA GLU A 139 -11.21 8.23 3.09
C GLU A 139 -12.02 9.12 4.03
N ASP A 140 -11.86 10.43 3.93
CA ASP A 140 -12.59 11.49 4.64
C ASP A 140 -12.47 11.51 6.19
N THR A 141 -12.04 10.43 6.83
CA THR A 141 -11.98 10.33 8.29
C THR A 141 -10.57 10.31 8.86
N GLY A 142 -9.55 10.12 8.02
CA GLY A 142 -8.16 10.20 8.42
C GLY A 142 -7.49 8.85 8.65
N ILE A 143 -7.09 8.56 9.88
CA ILE A 143 -6.27 7.42 10.23
C ILE A 143 -6.89 6.67 11.38
N ALA A 144 -6.94 5.35 11.27
CA ALA A 144 -7.22 4.47 12.39
C ALA A 144 -6.02 3.54 12.67
N MET A 145 -5.89 3.12 13.91
CA MET A 145 -4.95 2.07 14.30
C MET A 145 -5.67 1.02 15.14
N ARG A 146 -5.15 -0.21 15.07
CA ARG A 146 -5.58 -1.31 15.94
C ARG A 146 -4.35 -2.00 16.50
N THR A 147 -4.24 -2.01 17.82
CA THR A 147 -3.16 -2.67 18.55
C THR A 147 -3.35 -4.18 18.58
N PRO A 148 -2.30 -4.97 18.87
CA PRO A 148 -2.39 -6.43 18.93
C PRO A 148 -3.40 -6.97 19.94
N ASP A 149 -3.71 -6.22 21.01
CA ASP A 149 -4.74 -6.55 22.00
C ASP A 149 -6.17 -6.25 21.53
N GLY A 150 -6.33 -5.71 20.31
CA GLY A 150 -7.61 -5.38 19.71
C GLY A 150 -8.12 -3.97 20.01
N THR A 151 -7.40 -3.16 20.80
CA THR A 151 -7.78 -1.77 21.06
C THR A 151 -7.70 -0.96 19.75
N GLN A 152 -8.81 -0.29 19.39
CA GLN A 152 -8.88 0.60 18.23
C GLN A 152 -8.82 2.06 18.67
N LYS A 153 -8.04 2.86 17.95
CA LYS A 153 -8.00 4.32 18.07
C LYS A 153 -8.17 4.95 16.69
N GLU A 154 -8.88 6.05 16.63
CA GLU A 154 -9.05 6.84 15.42
C GLU A 154 -8.44 8.22 15.64
N TYR A 155 -7.68 8.66 14.66
CA TYR A 155 -7.10 9.99 14.59
C TYR A 155 -7.83 10.73 13.48
N ILE A 156 -8.85 11.50 13.89
CA ILE A 156 -9.67 12.27 12.98
C ILE A 156 -8.86 13.51 12.59
N VAL A 157 -8.37 13.49 11.38
CA VAL A 157 -7.66 14.64 10.78
C VAL A 157 -8.56 15.42 9.84
N ASN A 158 -9.89 15.15 9.79
CA ASN A 158 -10.86 15.69 8.82
C ASN A 158 -10.28 15.72 7.40
N SER A 159 -9.71 14.61 6.99
CA SER A 159 -8.79 14.53 5.87
C SER A 159 -8.76 13.11 5.36
N SER A 160 -8.67 12.93 4.04
CA SER A 160 -8.36 11.63 3.46
C SER A 160 -6.89 11.31 3.65
N ALA A 161 -6.60 10.12 4.13
CA ALA A 161 -5.27 9.52 4.11
C ALA A 161 -5.15 8.50 2.98
N TYR A 162 -3.99 8.45 2.32
CA TYR A 162 -3.82 7.68 1.09
C TYR A 162 -2.81 6.55 1.22
N ARG A 163 -1.70 6.78 1.90
CA ARG A 163 -0.61 5.81 2.02
C ARG A 163 0.04 5.86 3.40
N ILE A 164 0.50 4.70 3.87
CA ILE A 164 1.19 4.52 5.15
C ILE A 164 2.46 3.72 4.89
N ILE A 165 3.56 4.13 5.48
CA ILE A 165 4.81 3.37 5.51
C ILE A 165 5.47 3.49 6.89
N GLU A 166 6.36 2.57 7.20
CA GLU A 166 7.29 2.64 8.32
C GLU A 166 8.71 2.82 7.78
N ASP A 167 9.44 3.81 8.30
CA ASP A 167 10.83 4.02 7.90
C ASP A 167 11.81 3.10 8.67
N GLY A 168 13.11 3.22 8.37
CA GLY A 168 14.15 2.41 9.01
C GLY A 168 14.36 2.68 10.51
N PHE A 169 13.71 3.69 11.06
CA PHE A 169 13.78 4.10 12.47
C PHE A 169 12.48 3.79 13.25
N GLY A 170 11.52 3.11 12.61
CA GLY A 170 10.23 2.77 13.23
C GLY A 170 9.24 3.94 13.28
N VAL A 171 9.50 5.02 12.54
CA VAL A 171 8.53 6.12 12.41
C VAL A 171 7.49 5.75 11.37
N ILE A 172 6.21 5.90 11.74
CA ILE A 172 5.11 5.67 10.80
C ILE A 172 4.76 6.97 10.11
N TRP A 173 4.72 6.95 8.78
CA TRP A 173 4.46 8.11 7.94
C TRP A 173 3.13 7.95 7.20
N PHE A 174 2.41 9.06 7.05
CA PHE A 174 1.08 9.09 6.44
C PHE A 174 1.02 10.19 5.38
N ALA A 175 0.73 9.81 4.15
CA ALA A 175 0.36 10.76 3.10
C ALA A 175 -1.12 11.10 3.21
N THR A 176 -1.44 12.38 3.31
CA THR A 176 -2.82 12.87 3.45
C THR A 176 -3.07 14.07 2.54
N ASN A 177 -4.35 14.44 2.34
CA ASN A 177 -4.68 15.66 1.59
C ASN A 177 -4.35 16.96 2.35
N GLN A 178 -3.99 16.88 3.64
CA GLN A 178 -3.53 18.01 4.45
C GLN A 178 -2.02 18.04 4.66
N GLY A 179 -1.28 17.17 3.97
CA GLY A 179 0.18 17.10 4.06
C GLY A 179 0.71 15.76 4.54
N LEU A 180 1.97 15.78 4.89
CA LEU A 180 2.70 14.63 5.40
C LEU A 180 2.64 14.61 6.92
N PHE A 181 2.09 13.55 7.49
CA PHE A 181 2.06 13.31 8.92
C PHE A 181 3.00 12.18 9.32
N LYS A 182 3.39 12.17 10.59
CA LYS A 182 4.16 11.09 11.21
C LYS A 182 3.63 10.75 12.60
N TYR A 183 3.79 9.48 12.98
CA TYR A 183 3.56 8.99 14.33
C TYR A 183 4.88 8.50 14.90
N ILE A 184 5.28 9.11 16.00
CA ILE A 184 6.52 8.83 16.71
C ILE A 184 6.31 9.11 18.21
N ASN A 185 6.84 8.23 19.09
CA ASN A 185 6.73 8.38 20.55
C ASN A 185 5.28 8.60 21.00
N ASP A 186 4.35 7.81 20.48
CA ASP A 186 2.91 7.87 20.75
C ASP A 186 2.23 9.22 20.43
N LYS A 187 2.87 10.01 19.57
CA LYS A 187 2.35 11.31 19.12
C LYS A 187 2.15 11.33 17.62
N PHE A 188 0.98 11.79 17.24
CA PHE A 188 0.63 12.10 15.84
C PHE A 188 0.87 13.59 15.57
N GLN A 189 1.67 13.92 14.56
CA GLN A 189 2.06 15.29 14.28
C GLN A 189 2.32 15.52 12.78
N LEU A 190 2.11 16.75 12.34
CA LEU A 190 2.52 17.18 11.00
C LEU A 190 4.04 17.06 10.89
N ALA A 191 4.52 16.44 9.81
CA ALA A 191 5.95 16.14 9.66
C ALA A 191 6.79 17.38 9.36
N VAL A 192 6.16 18.38 8.70
CA VAL A 192 6.82 19.64 8.30
C VAL A 192 5.87 20.80 8.68
N PRO A 193 6.03 21.40 9.86
CA PRO A 193 5.07 22.40 10.36
C PRO A 193 5.17 23.76 9.68
N ASP A 194 6.29 24.12 9.08
CA ASP A 194 6.48 25.47 8.52
C ASP A 194 6.22 25.48 7.01
N HIS A 195 5.16 26.14 6.59
CA HIS A 195 4.78 26.63 5.23
C HIS A 195 5.59 26.09 4.03
N ASN A 196 6.09 24.89 4.14
CA ASN A 196 6.87 24.22 3.11
C ASN A 196 5.89 23.51 2.14
N ILE A 197 6.36 23.22 0.94
CA ILE A 197 5.62 22.56 -0.15
C ILE A 197 4.97 21.22 0.28
N LEU A 198 5.46 20.58 1.35
CA LEU A 198 4.85 19.39 1.95
C LEU A 198 3.69 19.69 2.92
N SER A 199 3.32 20.95 3.11
CA SER A 199 2.08 21.34 3.83
C SER A 199 0.82 21.16 2.97
N GLY A 200 0.97 20.98 1.65
CA GLY A 200 -0.09 20.62 0.72
C GLY A 200 -0.29 19.11 0.58
N PRO A 201 -1.23 18.67 -0.27
CA PRO A 201 -1.56 17.26 -0.44
C PRO A 201 -0.35 16.38 -0.74
N SER A 202 -0.22 15.31 0.01
CA SER A 202 0.74 14.22 -0.21
C SER A 202 -0.06 12.97 -0.60
N PHE A 203 0.23 12.39 -1.77
CA PHE A 203 -0.61 11.32 -2.34
C PHE A 203 -0.04 9.93 -2.15
N THR A 204 1.30 9.81 -2.11
CA THR A 204 1.95 8.51 -2.00
C THR A 204 3.27 8.59 -1.25
N LEU A 205 3.67 7.43 -0.71
CA LEU A 205 4.92 7.24 0.02
C LEU A 205 5.63 6.00 -0.49
N ALA A 206 6.95 6.05 -0.50
CA ALA A 206 7.81 4.90 -0.73
C ALA A 206 9.09 5.03 0.12
N LEU A 207 9.84 3.94 0.20
CA LEU A 207 11.21 3.96 0.74
C LEU A 207 12.18 3.73 -0.40
N ASP A 208 13.29 4.47 -0.39
CA ASP A 208 14.40 4.17 -1.27
C ASP A 208 15.26 3.01 -0.71
N SER A 209 16.30 2.61 -1.45
CA SER A 209 17.21 1.52 -1.05
C SER A 209 17.94 1.78 0.29
N LYS A 210 18.02 3.04 0.73
CA LYS A 210 18.62 3.47 2.02
C LYS A 210 17.55 3.65 3.11
N LYS A 211 16.34 3.20 2.88
CA LYS A 211 15.18 3.35 3.78
C LYS A 211 14.78 4.80 4.08
N ARG A 212 15.14 5.75 3.21
CA ARG A 212 14.70 7.14 3.31
C ARG A 212 13.31 7.28 2.71
N VAL A 213 12.51 8.15 3.30
CA VAL A 213 11.14 8.40 2.85
C VAL A 213 11.14 9.21 1.56
N LEU A 214 10.39 8.72 0.58
CA LEU A 214 10.03 9.42 -0.64
C LEU A 214 8.54 9.81 -0.55
N VAL A 215 8.25 11.06 -0.90
CA VAL A 215 6.88 11.61 -0.85
C VAL A 215 6.50 12.10 -2.23
N GLY A 216 5.41 11.59 -2.78
CA GLY A 216 4.81 12.07 -4.02
C GLY A 216 3.74 13.12 -3.73
N THR A 217 3.86 14.30 -4.32
CA THR A 217 2.94 15.44 -4.24
C THR A 217 2.55 15.91 -5.63
N GLU A 218 1.66 16.89 -5.74
CA GLU A 218 1.35 17.55 -7.03
C GLU A 218 2.55 18.30 -7.63
N HIS A 219 3.54 18.66 -6.81
CA HIS A 219 4.73 19.42 -7.24
C HIS A 219 5.95 18.55 -7.52
N GLY A 220 5.80 17.23 -7.45
CA GLY A 220 6.88 16.28 -7.73
C GLY A 220 7.17 15.33 -6.58
N VAL A 221 8.37 14.74 -6.62
CA VAL A 221 8.82 13.74 -5.64
C VAL A 221 9.86 14.36 -4.73
N TRP A 222 9.64 14.23 -3.42
CA TRP A 222 10.50 14.72 -2.36
C TRP A 222 11.18 13.57 -1.64
N GLN A 223 12.41 13.76 -1.24
CA GLN A 223 13.22 12.77 -0.51
C GLN A 223 13.65 13.31 0.85
N GLN A 224 13.48 12.49 1.87
CA GLN A 224 14.01 12.77 3.20
C GLN A 224 15.55 12.78 3.19
N ARG A 225 16.15 13.88 3.71
CA ARG A 225 17.60 14.06 3.85
C ARG A 225 17.89 14.78 5.15
N ASN A 226 18.68 14.17 6.05
CA ASN A 226 19.12 14.79 7.29
C ASN A 226 17.99 15.45 8.11
N GLY A 227 16.85 14.76 8.23
CA GLY A 227 15.69 15.26 8.98
C GLY A 227 14.81 16.28 8.26
N THR A 228 15.17 16.70 7.05
CA THR A 228 14.39 17.59 6.17
C THR A 228 13.98 16.89 4.89
N PHE A 229 13.24 17.56 4.00
CA PHE A 229 12.88 17.04 2.68
C PHE A 229 13.44 17.94 1.58
N ALA A 230 14.02 17.32 0.55
CA ALA A 230 14.51 18.00 -0.63
C ALA A 230 13.79 17.47 -1.88
N LEU A 231 13.52 18.35 -2.84
CA LEU A 231 12.95 17.98 -4.12
C LEU A 231 13.92 17.06 -4.87
N LEU A 232 13.45 15.88 -5.26
CA LEU A 232 14.22 14.90 -6.02
C LEU A 232 13.93 15.06 -7.52
N HIS A 233 12.66 15.29 -7.86
CA HIS A 233 12.18 15.46 -9.22
C HIS A 233 10.94 16.35 -9.23
N SER A 234 10.90 17.37 -10.10
CA SER A 234 9.71 18.20 -10.34
C SER A 234 8.75 17.49 -11.32
N SER A 235 7.47 17.70 -11.13
CA SER A 235 6.42 17.27 -12.07
C SER A 235 6.47 18.08 -13.38
#